data_f74a016193a1717e4033c2506574ab8b
#
_entry.id   f74a016193a1717e4033c2506574ab8b
#
_cell.length_a   1.000
_cell.length_b   1.000
_cell.length_c   1.000
_cell.angle_alpha   90.00
_cell.angle_beta   90.00
_cell.angle_gamma   90.00
#
_symmetry.space_group_name_H-M   'P 1'
#
loop_
_entity.id
_entity.type
_entity.pdbx_description
1 polymer ?
#
loop_
_entity_poly.entity_id
_entity_poly.type
_entity_poly.pdbx_seq_one_letter_code
_entity_poly.pdbx_strand_id
1 'polypeptide(L)'
;MAEKLPFRAAGLNCPVVPDVTPYKKRKVRILNGAHTGFVLGAYLAGYDIVRDCMQDDVILGFMNRMLHEEVIPTLPLDRQDLEAFAAAVQDRFNNPFINHELMSITLNSTSKWRARNMPSLLEYAQTAGKLPPCLAMSFAAYIAFYSSDIQALTEQGLVCRRPKGNE
;
A
#
# COMPACT_ATOMS: atom_id res chain seq x y z
N MET A 1 27.62 -17.05 -7.42
CA MET A 1 27.35 -15.83 -6.56
C MET A 1 27.13 -16.23 -5.10
N ALA A 2 26.37 -17.28 -4.81
CA ALA A 2 26.13 -17.76 -3.42
C ALA A 2 27.42 -18.15 -2.66
N GLU A 3 28.42 -18.65 -3.35
CA GLU A 3 29.73 -19.02 -2.74
C GLU A 3 30.59 -17.81 -2.36
N LYS A 4 30.40 -16.66 -3.08
CA LYS A 4 31.16 -15.41 -2.82
C LYS A 4 30.51 -14.51 -1.77
N LEU A 5 29.23 -14.72 -1.51
CA LEU A 5 28.43 -13.92 -0.56
C LEU A 5 27.66 -14.89 0.34
N PRO A 6 28.23 -15.37 1.44
CA PRO A 6 27.66 -16.42 2.28
C PRO A 6 26.54 -15.87 3.20
N PHE A 7 25.55 -15.19 2.66
CA PHE A 7 24.45 -14.60 3.42
C PHE A 7 23.71 -15.63 4.28
N ARG A 8 23.52 -16.84 3.74
CA ARG A 8 22.84 -17.92 4.45
C ARG A 8 23.65 -18.42 5.67
N ALA A 9 24.99 -18.51 5.51
CA ALA A 9 25.86 -18.87 6.62
C ALA A 9 25.92 -17.78 7.70
N ALA A 10 25.70 -16.53 7.33
CA ALA A 10 25.57 -15.39 8.23
C ALA A 10 24.16 -15.23 8.86
N GLY A 11 23.27 -16.20 8.66
CA GLY A 11 21.89 -16.15 9.20
C GLY A 11 20.96 -15.14 8.50
N LEU A 12 21.38 -14.56 7.38
CA LEU A 12 20.56 -13.59 6.64
C LEU A 12 19.59 -14.32 5.72
N ASN A 13 18.30 -13.93 5.78
CA ASN A 13 17.27 -14.43 4.88
C ASN A 13 17.41 -13.77 3.50
N CYS A 14 18.37 -14.23 2.72
CA CYS A 14 18.64 -13.78 1.35
C CYS A 14 18.70 -14.99 0.41
N PRO A 15 17.54 -15.47 -0.08
CA PRO A 15 17.48 -16.61 -0.99
C PRO A 15 18.08 -16.24 -2.34
N VAL A 16 18.92 -17.13 -2.87
CA VAL A 16 19.41 -17.07 -4.25
C VAL A 16 18.45 -17.90 -5.10
N VAL A 17 17.78 -17.26 -6.04
CA VAL A 17 16.75 -17.88 -6.88
C VAL A 17 17.10 -17.73 -8.36
N PRO A 18 16.66 -18.64 -9.24
CA PRO A 18 16.91 -18.55 -10.68
C PRO A 18 16.14 -17.38 -11.32
N ASP A 19 14.96 -17.03 -10.79
CA ASP A 19 14.12 -15.91 -11.25
C ASP A 19 13.68 -15.05 -10.08
N VAL A 20 14.06 -13.78 -10.11
CA VAL A 20 13.71 -12.77 -9.10
C VAL A 20 12.33 -12.12 -9.36
N THR A 21 11.76 -12.33 -10.54
CA THR A 21 10.52 -11.65 -10.99
C THR A 21 9.35 -11.83 -10.02
N PRO A 22 9.03 -13.04 -9.50
CA PRO A 22 7.94 -13.22 -8.54
C PRO A 22 8.15 -12.44 -7.24
N TYR A 23 9.38 -12.39 -6.75
CA TYR A 23 9.74 -11.67 -5.50
C TYR A 23 9.69 -10.15 -5.71
N LYS A 24 10.13 -9.66 -6.87
CA LYS A 24 9.97 -8.25 -7.24
C LYS A 24 8.48 -7.89 -7.35
N LYS A 25 7.66 -8.74 -7.98
CA LYS A 25 6.20 -8.57 -8.07
C LYS A 25 5.59 -8.51 -6.67
N ARG A 26 5.92 -9.45 -5.77
CA ARG A 26 5.51 -9.45 -4.36
C ARG A 26 5.80 -8.10 -3.68
N LYS A 27 7.07 -7.65 -3.74
CA LYS A 27 7.49 -6.39 -3.11
C LYS A 27 6.73 -5.19 -3.67
N VAL A 28 6.57 -5.11 -5.00
CA VAL A 28 5.88 -3.99 -5.66
C VAL A 28 4.39 -3.97 -5.30
N ARG A 29 3.70 -5.12 -5.33
CA ARG A 29 2.27 -5.21 -5.09
C ARG A 29 1.91 -5.09 -3.60
N ILE A 30 2.63 -5.77 -2.71
CA ILE A 30 2.34 -5.76 -1.28
C ILE A 30 2.91 -4.49 -0.62
N LEU A 31 4.23 -4.28 -0.59
CA LEU A 31 4.82 -3.15 0.15
C LEU A 31 4.51 -1.81 -0.51
N ASN A 32 4.85 -1.68 -1.79
CA ASN A 32 4.67 -0.41 -2.48
C ASN A 32 3.20 -0.15 -2.83
N GLY A 33 2.45 -1.24 -3.13
CA GLY A 33 1.02 -1.19 -3.42
C GLY A 33 0.19 -0.80 -2.21
N ALA A 34 0.51 -1.32 -1.01
CA ALA A 34 -0.16 -0.92 0.23
C ALA A 34 -0.06 0.58 0.45
N HIS A 35 1.16 1.14 0.47
CA HIS A 35 1.37 2.59 0.57
C HIS A 35 0.52 3.38 -0.44
N THR A 36 0.62 3.01 -1.72
CA THR A 36 -0.11 3.71 -2.78
C THR A 36 -1.63 3.55 -2.64
N GLY A 37 -2.07 2.42 -2.08
CA GLY A 37 -3.48 2.07 -1.95
C GLY A 37 -4.23 2.83 -0.87
N PHE A 38 -3.63 3.04 0.30
CA PHE A 38 -4.34 3.70 1.40
C PHE A 38 -4.01 5.19 1.58
N VAL A 39 -2.82 5.64 1.16
CA VAL A 39 -2.26 6.96 1.51
C VAL A 39 -3.16 8.12 1.12
N LEU A 40 -3.72 8.13 -0.09
CA LEU A 40 -4.58 9.24 -0.53
C LEU A 40 -5.91 9.27 0.21
N GLY A 41 -6.52 8.11 0.45
CA GLY A 41 -7.72 8.00 1.27
C GLY A 41 -7.49 8.45 2.72
N ALA A 42 -6.38 8.01 3.32
CA ALA A 42 -6.00 8.40 4.67
C ALA A 42 -5.72 9.90 4.77
N TYR A 43 -5.03 10.47 3.76
CA TYR A 43 -4.79 11.91 3.71
C TYR A 43 -6.10 12.71 3.63
N LEU A 44 -7.04 12.30 2.79
CA LEU A 44 -8.36 12.92 2.70
C LEU A 44 -9.17 12.77 4.00
N ALA A 45 -8.95 11.67 4.75
CA ALA A 45 -9.54 11.45 6.07
C ALA A 45 -8.86 12.25 7.21
N GLY A 46 -7.77 13.00 6.91
CA GLY A 46 -7.15 13.90 7.88
C GLY A 46 -5.87 13.40 8.54
N TYR A 47 -5.32 12.25 8.12
CA TYR A 47 -4.04 11.74 8.60
C TYR A 47 -2.87 12.41 7.88
N ASP A 48 -1.74 12.52 8.57
CA ASP A 48 -0.50 13.12 8.04
C ASP A 48 0.66 12.11 7.94
N ILE A 49 0.72 11.10 8.81
CA ILE A 49 1.82 10.12 8.82
C ILE A 49 1.32 8.67 8.78
N VAL A 50 2.15 7.80 8.19
CA VAL A 50 1.83 6.36 8.01
C VAL A 50 1.56 5.66 9.33
N ARG A 51 2.35 5.95 10.38
CA ARG A 51 2.20 5.29 11.67
C ARG A 51 0.83 5.54 12.30
N ASP A 52 0.30 6.76 12.21
CA ASP A 52 -1.02 7.09 12.77
C ASP A 52 -2.14 6.33 12.03
N CYS A 53 -1.96 6.12 10.71
CA CYS A 53 -2.85 5.26 9.93
C CYS A 53 -2.83 3.80 10.42
N MET A 54 -1.69 3.31 10.91
CA MET A 54 -1.56 1.94 11.45
C MET A 54 -2.13 1.80 12.87
N GLN A 55 -2.43 2.89 13.55
CA GLN A 55 -3.10 2.93 14.86
C GLN A 55 -4.63 3.12 14.72
N ASP A 56 -5.12 3.41 13.54
CA ASP A 56 -6.55 3.56 13.25
C ASP A 56 -7.13 2.27 12.69
N ASP A 57 -8.13 1.73 13.37
CA ASP A 57 -8.74 0.44 13.01
C ASP A 57 -9.38 0.43 11.63
N VAL A 58 -9.89 1.58 11.14
CA VAL A 58 -10.55 1.70 9.84
C VAL A 58 -9.51 1.67 8.73
N ILE A 59 -8.45 2.49 8.84
CA ILE A 59 -7.39 2.57 7.82
C ILE A 59 -6.56 1.28 7.79
N LEU A 60 -6.20 0.75 8.96
CA LEU A 60 -5.50 -0.53 9.07
C LEU A 60 -6.36 -1.68 8.52
N GLY A 61 -7.64 -1.73 8.90
CA GLY A 61 -8.59 -2.72 8.42
C GLY A 61 -8.78 -2.64 6.90
N PHE A 62 -8.86 -1.43 6.33
CA PHE A 62 -8.91 -1.22 4.89
C PHE A 62 -7.65 -1.76 4.19
N MET A 63 -6.45 -1.41 4.69
CA MET A 63 -5.18 -1.88 4.12
C MET A 63 -5.08 -3.41 4.18
N ASN A 64 -5.40 -4.03 5.32
CA ASN A 64 -5.34 -5.48 5.49
C ASN A 64 -6.31 -6.19 4.54
N ARG A 65 -7.55 -5.69 4.46
CA ARG A 65 -8.55 -6.24 3.55
C ARG A 65 -8.11 -6.15 2.10
N MET A 66 -7.60 -4.99 1.66
CA MET A 66 -7.04 -4.80 0.33
C MET A 66 -5.91 -5.80 0.04
N LEU A 67 -4.98 -6.00 0.99
CA LEU A 67 -3.85 -6.90 0.80
C LEU A 67 -4.28 -8.37 0.76
N HIS A 68 -5.04 -8.84 1.76
CA HIS A 68 -5.33 -10.26 1.95
C HIS A 68 -6.43 -10.78 1.02
N GLU A 69 -7.43 -9.95 0.69
CA GLU A 69 -8.57 -10.35 -0.13
C GLU A 69 -8.41 -10.02 -1.62
N GLU A 70 -7.63 -8.96 -1.97
CA GLU A 70 -7.60 -8.45 -3.33
C GLU A 70 -6.22 -8.52 -4.00
N VAL A 71 -5.12 -8.31 -3.26
CA VAL A 71 -3.76 -8.27 -3.83
C VAL A 71 -3.09 -9.64 -3.77
N ILE A 72 -3.01 -10.25 -2.60
CA ILE A 72 -2.35 -11.54 -2.38
C ILE A 72 -2.88 -12.63 -3.31
N PRO A 73 -4.20 -12.78 -3.54
CA PRO A 73 -4.72 -13.80 -4.45
C PRO A 73 -4.26 -13.66 -5.90
N THR A 74 -3.73 -12.50 -6.30
CA THR A 74 -3.23 -12.25 -7.67
C THR A 74 -1.74 -12.55 -7.83
N LEU A 75 -1.04 -13.00 -6.79
CA LEU A 75 0.40 -13.19 -6.81
C LEU A 75 0.80 -14.66 -6.96
N PRO A 76 1.79 -14.98 -7.83
CA PRO A 76 2.19 -16.35 -8.16
C PRO A 76 3.24 -16.93 -7.18
N LEU A 77 3.06 -16.71 -5.87
CA LEU A 77 3.92 -17.25 -4.82
C LEU A 77 3.05 -17.98 -3.78
N ASP A 78 3.71 -18.77 -2.94
CA ASP A 78 3.02 -19.44 -1.84
C ASP A 78 2.30 -18.43 -0.94
N ARG A 79 1.06 -18.75 -0.57
CA ARG A 79 0.19 -17.86 0.19
C ARG A 79 0.77 -17.53 1.57
N GLN A 80 1.37 -18.50 2.23
CA GLN A 80 1.97 -18.32 3.55
C GLN A 80 3.15 -17.34 3.48
N ASP A 81 4.00 -17.45 2.46
CA ASP A 81 5.10 -16.49 2.21
C ASP A 81 4.59 -15.08 1.94
N LEU A 82 3.49 -14.95 1.20
CA LEU A 82 2.87 -13.65 0.90
C LEU A 82 2.28 -12.99 2.15
N GLU A 83 1.57 -13.77 2.98
CA GLU A 83 0.99 -13.31 4.24
C GLU A 83 2.07 -12.93 5.26
N ALA A 84 3.11 -13.73 5.40
CA ALA A 84 4.26 -13.40 6.25
C ALA A 84 4.96 -12.10 5.79
N PHE A 85 5.08 -11.91 4.48
CA PHE A 85 5.63 -10.67 3.94
C PHE A 85 4.72 -9.46 4.19
N ALA A 86 3.40 -9.62 4.09
CA ALA A 86 2.43 -8.56 4.40
C ALA A 86 2.48 -8.16 5.88
N ALA A 87 2.58 -9.11 6.80
CA ALA A 87 2.74 -8.85 8.23
C ALA A 87 4.04 -8.06 8.51
N ALA A 88 5.17 -8.46 7.91
CA ALA A 88 6.44 -7.73 8.04
C ALA A 88 6.38 -6.32 7.44
N VAL A 89 5.56 -6.09 6.44
CA VAL A 89 5.30 -4.74 5.87
C VAL A 89 4.51 -3.89 6.85
N GLN A 90 3.48 -4.45 7.49
CA GLN A 90 2.69 -3.75 8.51
C GLN A 90 3.56 -3.34 9.71
N ASP A 91 4.42 -4.23 10.22
CA ASP A 91 5.37 -3.92 11.28
C ASP A 91 6.29 -2.75 10.90
N ARG A 92 6.76 -2.75 9.64
CA ARG A 92 7.59 -1.67 9.10
C ARG A 92 6.85 -0.34 9.03
N PHE A 93 5.57 -0.34 8.67
CA PHE A 93 4.74 0.88 8.64
C PHE A 93 4.47 1.42 10.03
N ASN A 94 4.41 0.55 11.02
CA ASN A 94 4.22 0.89 12.43
C ASN A 94 5.53 1.24 13.17
N ASN A 95 6.64 1.45 12.45
CA ASN A 95 7.93 1.74 13.06
C ASN A 95 7.89 3.07 13.85
N PRO A 96 8.12 3.05 15.19
CA PRO A 96 8.02 4.25 16.03
C PRO A 96 9.11 5.29 15.81
N PHE A 97 10.20 4.90 15.13
CA PHE A 97 11.35 5.79 14.87
C PHE A 97 11.26 6.57 13.57
N ILE A 98 10.21 6.35 12.77
CA ILE A 98 10.07 6.98 11.45
C ILE A 98 8.71 7.67 11.34
N ASN A 99 8.72 8.98 11.19
CA ASN A 99 7.54 9.76 10.81
C ASN A 99 7.48 9.86 9.27
N HIS A 100 6.92 8.83 8.64
CA HIS A 100 6.79 8.80 7.17
C HIS A 100 5.54 9.58 6.76
N GLU A 101 5.75 10.78 6.23
CA GLU A 101 4.66 11.66 5.80
C GLU A 101 3.90 11.09 4.59
N LEU A 102 2.57 11.10 4.66
CA LEU A 102 1.72 10.64 3.57
C LEU A 102 1.96 11.45 2.30
N MET A 103 2.14 12.77 2.40
CA MET A 103 2.41 13.64 1.26
C MET A 103 3.72 13.32 0.54
N SER A 104 4.76 12.87 1.23
CA SER A 104 6.00 12.43 0.59
C SER A 104 5.79 11.19 -0.29
N ILE A 105 4.82 10.34 0.08
CA ILE A 105 4.45 9.14 -0.68
C ILE A 105 3.62 9.50 -1.91
N THR A 106 2.89 10.60 -1.90
CA THR A 106 2.02 11.00 -3.01
C THR A 106 2.78 11.48 -4.25
N LEU A 107 4.06 11.82 -4.13
CA LEU A 107 4.87 12.22 -5.28
C LEU A 107 4.79 11.17 -6.40
N ASN A 108 4.46 11.62 -7.62
CA ASN A 108 4.27 10.74 -8.78
C ASN A 108 3.18 9.66 -8.60
N SER A 109 2.09 9.96 -7.87
CA SER A 109 1.04 8.98 -7.57
C SER A 109 0.43 8.34 -8.80
N THR A 110 0.26 9.06 -9.91
CA THR A 110 -0.30 8.51 -11.15
C THR A 110 0.53 7.34 -11.68
N SER A 111 1.84 7.51 -11.83
CA SER A 111 2.73 6.45 -12.30
C SER A 111 2.87 5.32 -11.27
N LYS A 112 2.88 5.67 -9.98
CA LYS A 112 2.93 4.70 -8.88
C LYS A 112 1.65 3.84 -8.85
N TRP A 113 0.47 4.46 -8.91
CA TRP A 113 -0.80 3.74 -8.88
C TRP A 113 -0.92 2.79 -10.09
N ARG A 114 -0.59 3.30 -11.28
CA ARG A 114 -0.56 2.52 -12.52
C ARG A 114 0.38 1.31 -12.45
N ALA A 115 1.57 1.46 -11.87
CA ALA A 115 2.56 0.39 -11.82
C ALA A 115 2.34 -0.61 -10.68
N ARG A 116 1.68 -0.21 -9.57
CA ARG A 116 1.62 -0.98 -8.33
C ARG A 116 0.25 -1.61 -8.07
N ASN A 117 -0.84 -0.85 -8.26
CA ASN A 117 -2.20 -1.24 -7.88
C ASN A 117 -3.07 -1.62 -9.09
N MET A 118 -2.96 -0.90 -10.21
CA MET A 118 -3.72 -1.20 -11.42
C MET A 118 -3.59 -2.67 -11.88
N PRO A 119 -2.38 -3.27 -11.91
CA PRO A 119 -2.27 -4.66 -12.31
C PRO A 119 -2.99 -5.63 -11.37
N SER A 120 -2.99 -5.38 -10.03
CA SER A 120 -3.76 -6.21 -9.08
C SER A 120 -5.26 -6.05 -9.28
N LEU A 121 -5.74 -4.82 -9.53
CA LEU A 121 -7.13 -4.55 -9.81
C LEU A 121 -7.60 -5.30 -11.06
N LEU A 122 -6.83 -5.25 -12.16
CA LEU A 122 -7.18 -5.91 -13.41
C LEU A 122 -7.12 -7.44 -13.29
N GLU A 123 -6.07 -7.99 -12.68
CA GLU A 123 -5.92 -9.43 -12.48
C GLU A 123 -7.05 -9.99 -11.57
N TYR A 124 -7.41 -9.26 -10.51
CA TYR A 124 -8.54 -9.64 -9.65
C TYR A 124 -9.87 -9.60 -10.41
N ALA A 125 -10.13 -8.51 -11.15
CA ALA A 125 -11.37 -8.38 -11.93
C ALA A 125 -11.52 -9.49 -12.97
N GLN A 126 -10.44 -9.87 -13.65
CA GLN A 126 -10.42 -10.97 -14.60
C GLN A 126 -10.69 -12.33 -13.95
N THR A 127 -10.11 -12.57 -12.77
CA THR A 127 -10.20 -13.87 -12.09
C THR A 127 -11.52 -14.03 -11.34
N ALA A 128 -11.98 -12.98 -10.65
CA ALA A 128 -13.16 -13.01 -9.78
C ALA A 128 -14.45 -12.58 -10.50
N GLY A 129 -14.37 -12.04 -11.72
CA GLY A 129 -15.53 -11.53 -12.48
C GLY A 129 -16.21 -10.31 -11.89
N LYS A 130 -15.55 -9.63 -10.94
CA LYS A 130 -16.06 -8.43 -10.24
C LYS A 130 -14.92 -7.49 -9.87
N LEU A 131 -15.24 -6.22 -9.66
CA LEU A 131 -14.24 -5.24 -9.19
C LEU A 131 -13.84 -5.51 -7.73
N PRO A 132 -12.53 -5.39 -7.39
CA PRO A 132 -12.05 -5.44 -6.02
C PRO A 132 -12.45 -4.16 -5.28
N PRO A 133 -13.27 -4.23 -4.21
CA PRO A 133 -13.85 -3.03 -3.60
C PRO A 133 -12.82 -2.11 -2.96
N CYS A 134 -11.78 -2.63 -2.30
CA CYS A 134 -10.77 -1.78 -1.67
C CYS A 134 -9.87 -1.10 -2.70
N LEU A 135 -9.43 -1.80 -3.76
CA LEU A 135 -8.65 -1.20 -4.82
C LEU A 135 -9.48 -0.19 -5.63
N ALA A 136 -10.78 -0.45 -5.83
CA ALA A 136 -11.70 0.50 -6.46
C ALA A 136 -11.87 1.76 -5.59
N MET A 137 -12.02 1.62 -4.27
CA MET A 137 -12.07 2.74 -3.33
C MET A 137 -10.74 3.52 -3.32
N SER A 138 -9.59 2.82 -3.36
CA SER A 138 -8.28 3.45 -3.50
C SER A 138 -8.19 4.31 -4.78
N PHE A 139 -8.75 3.82 -5.89
CA PHE A 139 -8.78 4.57 -7.14
C PHE A 139 -9.74 5.77 -7.07
N ALA A 140 -10.88 5.63 -6.41
CA ALA A 140 -11.80 6.74 -6.17
C ALA A 140 -11.14 7.85 -5.32
N ALA A 141 -10.41 7.47 -4.26
CA ALA A 141 -9.64 8.43 -3.45
C ALA A 141 -8.54 9.13 -4.26
N TYR A 142 -7.88 8.41 -5.19
CA TYR A 142 -6.93 9.00 -6.12
C TYR A 142 -7.61 10.06 -7.02
N ILE A 143 -8.78 9.74 -7.60
CA ILE A 143 -9.55 10.69 -8.42
C ILE A 143 -9.95 11.91 -7.59
N ALA A 144 -10.53 11.70 -6.41
CA ALA A 144 -10.96 12.77 -5.52
C ALA A 144 -9.80 13.71 -5.16
N PHE A 145 -8.63 13.16 -4.84
CA PHE A 145 -7.44 13.95 -4.49
C PHE A 145 -6.98 14.88 -5.63
N TYR A 146 -7.04 14.43 -6.88
CA TYR A 146 -6.54 15.19 -8.03
C TYR A 146 -7.58 16.02 -8.77
N SER A 147 -8.88 15.69 -8.65
CA SER A 147 -9.95 16.37 -9.36
C SER A 147 -10.64 17.48 -8.57
N SER A 148 -10.37 17.56 -7.26
CA SER A 148 -11.13 18.40 -6.34
C SER A 148 -10.27 19.41 -5.62
N ASP A 149 -10.82 20.60 -5.38
CA ASP A 149 -10.30 21.50 -4.37
C ASP A 149 -10.60 20.88 -2.99
N ILE A 150 -9.53 20.43 -2.32
CA ILE A 150 -9.63 19.78 -1.00
C ILE A 150 -10.28 20.72 0.02
N GLN A 151 -10.04 22.04 -0.09
CA GLN A 151 -10.66 23.03 0.78
C GLN A 151 -12.18 23.08 0.56
N ALA A 152 -12.63 23.13 -0.68
CA ALA A 152 -14.06 23.10 -1.00
C ALA A 152 -14.74 21.80 -0.54
N LEU A 153 -14.08 20.65 -0.67
CA LEU A 153 -14.57 19.36 -0.17
C LEU A 153 -14.65 19.33 1.36
N THR A 154 -13.70 19.94 2.05
CA THR A 154 -13.72 20.05 3.51
C THR A 154 -14.88 20.92 3.99
N GLU A 155 -15.10 22.05 3.34
CA GLU A 155 -16.24 22.97 3.64
C GLU A 155 -17.60 22.30 3.40
N GLN A 156 -17.68 21.38 2.44
CA GLN A 156 -18.87 20.57 2.17
C GLN A 156 -19.03 19.35 3.08
N GLY A 157 -18.10 19.12 4.01
CA GLY A 157 -18.10 17.95 4.91
C GLY A 157 -17.81 16.61 4.23
N LEU A 158 -17.31 16.62 2.99
CA LEU A 158 -16.99 15.42 2.21
C LEU A 158 -15.59 14.90 2.49
N VAL A 159 -14.74 15.68 3.16
CA VAL A 159 -13.38 15.33 3.55
C VAL A 159 -13.13 15.80 4.98
N CYS A 160 -12.59 14.94 5.81
CA CYS A 160 -12.32 15.22 7.23
C CYS A 160 -10.95 15.89 7.47
N ARG A 161 -10.39 16.63 6.51
CA ARG A 161 -9.12 17.31 6.75
C ARG A 161 -9.29 18.48 7.71
N ARG A 162 -8.65 18.39 8.88
CA ARG A 162 -8.51 19.56 9.75
C ARG A 162 -7.55 20.55 9.08
N PRO A 163 -7.88 21.84 9.00
CA PRO A 163 -6.90 22.85 8.64
C PRO A 163 -5.70 22.69 9.59
N LYS A 164 -4.46 22.66 9.06
CA LYS A 164 -3.29 22.76 9.92
C LYS A 164 -3.41 24.07 10.69
N GLY A 165 -3.62 23.97 11.99
CA GLY A 165 -3.54 25.14 12.87
C GLY A 165 -2.16 25.77 12.66
N ASN A 166 -2.14 27.08 12.42
CA ASN A 166 -0.92 27.85 12.54
C ASN A 166 -0.46 27.74 14.00
N GLU A 167 0.50 26.85 14.30
CA GLU A 167 1.33 26.92 15.48
C GLU A 167 2.55 27.77 15.20
#